data_411484ee2f64aae40e8d00c300ea37b8
#
_entry.id   411484ee2f64aae40e8d00c300ea37b8
#
_cell.length_a   1.000
_cell.length_b   1.000
_cell.length_c   1.000
_cell.angle_alpha   90.00
_cell.angle_beta   90.00
_cell.angle_gamma   90.00
#
_symmetry.space_group_name_H-M   'P 1'
#
loop_
_entity.id
_entity.type
_entity.pdbx_description
1 polymer ?
#
loop_
_entity_poly.entity_id
_entity_poly.type
_entity_poly.pdbx_seq_one_letter_code
_entity_poly.pdbx_strand_id
1 'polypeptide(L)'
;MRNSIKTIKYLVLLANIYAVASHAEIQLSGNITQGGMVVGTTTPDNVVMLNERKLKVSKEGSFVFGFPWNDSTEYTLTIIDANGNKEQSSFKPIPRQYKQSNIKGIAKKIMNPNPANVARSAQDRKQTVAARKVDSDYNYFAQGFEAPRQSKVTGVYGSQRLFNSVLKSTHYGVDYRGQVGAKVQAPASGIVTLWVPDMFYSGGTLIIDHGHGINSTFLHLSKSYVKVGDVVHKKDIIAEVGKSGRATGPHLDWRVNWFDVRLDPQLVLDLPPIKQ
;
A
#
# COMPACT_ATOMS: atom_id res chain seq x y z
N MET A 1 32.27 -58.27 65.13
CA MET A 1 32.10 -56.87 64.68
C MET A 1 32.24 -56.83 63.13
N ARG A 2 31.15 -56.72 62.44
CA ARG A 2 31.14 -56.63 60.96
C ARG A 2 30.90 -55.19 60.55
N ASN A 3 31.90 -54.55 59.92
CA ASN A 3 31.79 -53.21 59.32
C ASN A 3 31.11 -53.30 57.94
N SER A 4 29.98 -52.68 57.84
CA SER A 4 29.24 -52.58 56.62
C SER A 4 29.64 -51.28 55.88
N ILE A 5 30.30 -51.40 54.73
CA ILE A 5 30.66 -50.28 53.88
C ILE A 5 29.44 -49.95 52.98
N LYS A 6 28.85 -48.76 53.16
CA LYS A 6 27.77 -48.22 52.30
C LYS A 6 28.38 -47.60 51.05
N THR A 7 28.17 -48.21 49.91
CA THR A 7 28.52 -47.66 48.59
C THR A 7 27.47 -46.66 48.20
N ILE A 8 27.85 -45.34 48.10
CA ILE A 8 26.99 -44.28 47.55
C ILE A 8 27.16 -44.30 46.04
N LYS A 9 26.07 -44.61 45.29
CA LYS A 9 26.00 -44.50 43.84
C LYS A 9 25.58 -43.09 43.52
N TYR A 10 26.46 -42.30 42.86
CA TYR A 10 26.11 -41.02 42.27
C TYR A 10 25.41 -41.27 40.95
N LEU A 11 24.15 -40.88 40.87
CA LEU A 11 23.35 -40.83 39.62
C LEU A 11 23.65 -39.51 38.92
N VAL A 12 24.46 -39.53 37.84
CA VAL A 12 24.69 -38.37 37.00
C VAL A 12 23.49 -38.23 36.06
N LEU A 13 22.63 -37.26 36.33
CA LEU A 13 21.52 -36.91 35.47
C LEU A 13 22.06 -36.03 34.35
N LEU A 14 22.28 -36.58 33.14
CA LEU A 14 22.57 -35.84 31.94
C LEU A 14 21.28 -35.18 31.48
N ALA A 15 21.12 -33.88 31.79
CA ALA A 15 20.08 -33.04 31.20
C ALA A 15 20.43 -32.74 29.75
N ASN A 16 19.77 -33.41 28.82
CA ASN A 16 19.79 -33.02 27.43
C ASN A 16 19.03 -31.70 27.27
N ILE A 17 19.74 -30.58 27.15
CA ILE A 17 19.18 -29.29 26.78
C ILE A 17 18.96 -29.36 25.27
N TYR A 18 17.76 -29.70 24.88
CA TYR A 18 17.33 -29.45 23.48
C TYR A 18 17.16 -27.94 23.32
N ALA A 19 18.08 -27.30 22.64
CA ALA A 19 17.89 -25.95 22.14
C ALA A 19 16.74 -26.03 21.10
N VAL A 20 15.55 -25.65 21.52
CA VAL A 20 14.45 -25.37 20.57
C VAL A 20 14.89 -24.13 19.82
N ALA A 21 15.32 -24.29 18.56
CA ALA A 21 15.53 -23.18 17.67
C ALA A 21 14.18 -22.46 17.57
N SER A 22 14.09 -21.29 18.18
CA SER A 22 12.96 -20.38 18.00
C SER A 22 13.00 -19.93 16.54
N HIS A 23 12.25 -20.61 15.69
CA HIS A 23 11.93 -20.07 14.37
C HIS A 23 11.09 -18.82 14.64
N ALA A 24 11.60 -17.67 14.26
CA ALA A 24 10.83 -16.43 14.30
C ALA A 24 9.68 -16.60 13.30
N GLU A 25 8.50 -16.94 13.83
CA GLU A 25 7.30 -17.13 13.03
C GLU A 25 7.05 -15.89 12.19
N ILE A 26 6.92 -16.06 10.87
CA ILE A 26 6.58 -14.95 9.94
C ILE A 26 5.20 -14.46 10.33
N GLN A 27 5.13 -13.27 10.92
CA GLN A 27 3.85 -12.64 11.23
C GLN A 27 3.45 -11.73 10.07
N LEU A 28 2.37 -12.09 9.36
CA LEU A 28 1.77 -11.29 8.31
C LEU A 28 0.43 -10.73 8.78
N SER A 29 0.19 -9.47 8.48
CA SER A 29 -1.09 -8.78 8.69
C SER A 29 -1.56 -8.17 7.38
N GLY A 30 -2.83 -8.35 7.07
CA GLY A 30 -3.44 -7.80 5.86
C GLY A 30 -4.20 -8.82 5.03
N ASN A 31 -4.64 -8.37 3.85
CA ASN A 31 -5.53 -9.14 3.00
C ASN A 31 -4.76 -9.73 1.81
N ILE A 32 -4.60 -11.05 1.77
CA ILE A 32 -4.08 -11.79 0.60
C ILE A 32 -5.19 -11.87 -0.44
N THR A 33 -5.49 -10.75 -1.07
CA THR A 33 -6.52 -10.61 -2.11
C THR A 33 -6.10 -9.58 -3.15
N GLN A 34 -6.76 -9.59 -4.30
CA GLN A 34 -6.54 -8.57 -5.34
C GLN A 34 -6.73 -7.16 -4.77
N GLY A 35 -5.74 -6.29 -4.97
CA GLY A 35 -5.69 -4.94 -4.38
C GLY A 35 -5.30 -4.89 -2.91
N GLY A 36 -5.00 -6.02 -2.27
CA GLY A 36 -4.62 -6.09 -0.87
C GLY A 36 -3.21 -5.57 -0.61
N MET A 37 -3.00 -5.02 0.58
CA MET A 37 -1.70 -4.70 1.17
C MET A 37 -1.43 -5.70 2.29
N VAL A 38 -0.20 -6.18 2.38
CA VAL A 38 0.27 -7.06 3.44
C VAL A 38 1.48 -6.43 4.08
N VAL A 39 1.48 -6.39 5.39
CA VAL A 39 2.61 -5.95 6.20
C VAL A 39 3.10 -7.12 7.01
N GLY A 40 4.41 -7.32 7.07
CA GLY A 40 5.02 -8.38 7.86
C GLY A 40 6.07 -7.85 8.81
N THR A 41 6.42 -8.69 9.80
CA THR A 41 7.52 -8.43 10.72
C THR A 41 8.47 -9.61 10.73
N THR A 42 9.76 -9.31 10.88
CA THR A 42 10.85 -10.27 10.98
C THR A 42 12.00 -9.65 11.77
N THR A 43 13.07 -10.40 12.02
CA THR A 43 14.29 -9.83 12.56
C THR A 43 14.89 -8.82 11.57
N PRO A 44 15.38 -7.65 12.02
CA PRO A 44 15.84 -6.57 11.13
C PRO A 44 16.92 -6.97 10.12
N ASP A 45 17.83 -7.88 10.49
CA ASP A 45 18.94 -8.33 9.65
C ASP A 45 18.55 -9.41 8.63
N ASN A 46 17.30 -9.89 8.67
CA ASN A 46 16.82 -10.90 7.75
C ASN A 46 16.64 -10.32 6.34
N VAL A 47 16.91 -11.14 5.33
CA VAL A 47 16.62 -10.82 3.94
C VAL A 47 15.24 -11.36 3.60
N VAL A 48 14.34 -10.47 3.17
CA VAL A 48 12.98 -10.82 2.75
C VAL A 48 12.87 -10.70 1.24
N MET A 49 12.39 -11.78 0.61
CA MET A 49 12.17 -11.85 -0.84
C MET A 49 10.70 -12.18 -1.13
N LEU A 50 10.07 -11.45 -2.04
CA LEU A 50 8.78 -11.80 -2.62
C LEU A 50 9.02 -12.22 -4.07
N ASN A 51 8.95 -13.51 -4.36
CA ASN A 51 9.51 -14.11 -5.58
C ASN A 51 10.98 -13.68 -5.73
N GLU A 52 11.33 -13.02 -6.84
CA GLU A 52 12.68 -12.51 -7.11
C GLU A 52 12.93 -11.11 -6.55
N ARG A 53 11.89 -10.44 -6.01
CA ARG A 53 12.01 -9.08 -5.52
C ARG A 53 12.46 -9.05 -4.07
N LYS A 54 13.61 -8.43 -3.81
CA LYS A 54 14.04 -8.12 -2.44
C LYS A 54 13.15 -6.99 -1.87
N LEU A 55 12.56 -7.22 -0.70
CA LEU A 55 11.82 -6.23 0.05
C LEU A 55 12.74 -5.54 1.05
N LYS A 56 12.49 -4.25 1.29
CA LYS A 56 13.12 -3.54 2.41
C LYS A 56 12.56 -4.04 3.73
N VAL A 57 13.46 -4.19 4.71
CA VAL A 57 13.12 -4.45 6.11
C VAL A 57 13.55 -3.23 6.90
N SER A 58 12.64 -2.67 7.71
CA SER A 58 12.97 -1.52 8.56
C SER A 58 13.89 -1.93 9.72
N LYS A 59 14.43 -0.94 10.44
CA LYS A 59 15.23 -1.18 11.65
C LYS A 59 14.44 -1.89 12.76
N GLU A 60 13.12 -1.79 12.71
CA GLU A 60 12.18 -2.47 13.62
C GLU A 60 11.69 -3.83 13.07
N GLY A 61 12.23 -4.26 11.91
CA GLY A 61 11.90 -5.54 11.29
C GLY A 61 10.64 -5.54 10.42
N SER A 62 10.02 -4.37 10.16
CA SER A 62 8.81 -4.28 9.34
C SER A 62 9.12 -4.31 7.85
N PHE A 63 8.29 -5.00 7.07
CA PHE A 63 8.30 -5.00 5.61
C PHE A 63 6.88 -4.95 5.05
N VAL A 64 6.73 -4.59 3.77
CA VAL A 64 5.43 -4.42 3.14
C VAL A 64 5.46 -4.82 1.66
N PHE A 65 4.34 -5.35 1.19
CA PHE A 65 4.09 -5.63 -0.22
C PHE A 65 2.60 -5.58 -0.54
N GLY A 66 2.26 -5.64 -1.81
CA GLY A 66 0.86 -5.60 -2.23
C GLY A 66 0.58 -6.31 -3.55
N PHE A 67 -0.69 -6.58 -3.81
CA PHE A 67 -1.15 -7.34 -4.97
C PHE A 67 -1.89 -6.45 -5.96
N PRO A 68 -1.64 -6.59 -7.28
CA PRO A 68 -2.43 -5.90 -8.31
C PRO A 68 -3.92 -6.24 -8.24
N TRP A 69 -4.75 -5.33 -8.76
CA TRP A 69 -6.21 -5.41 -8.74
C TRP A 69 -6.81 -6.61 -9.50
N ASN A 70 -6.08 -7.18 -10.44
CA ASN A 70 -6.50 -8.30 -11.29
C ASN A 70 -5.49 -9.45 -11.29
N ASP A 71 -4.70 -9.54 -10.23
CA ASP A 71 -3.64 -10.53 -10.15
C ASP A 71 -4.17 -11.93 -9.81
N SER A 72 -3.58 -12.92 -10.48
CA SER A 72 -3.82 -14.35 -10.22
C SER A 72 -2.50 -15.12 -10.04
N THR A 73 -1.39 -14.41 -9.92
CA THR A 73 -0.05 -14.98 -9.76
C THR A 73 0.08 -15.64 -8.38
N GLU A 74 0.79 -16.75 -8.33
CA GLU A 74 1.24 -17.33 -7.07
C GLU A 74 2.53 -16.64 -6.62
N TYR A 75 2.60 -16.29 -5.35
CA TYR A 75 3.73 -15.62 -4.73
C TYR A 75 4.40 -16.54 -3.72
N THR A 76 5.72 -16.52 -3.69
CA THR A 76 6.54 -17.15 -2.65
C THR A 76 7.25 -16.06 -1.86
N LEU A 77 6.94 -15.97 -0.57
CA LEU A 77 7.68 -15.16 0.39
C LEU A 77 8.77 -16.02 0.97
N THR A 78 10.02 -15.57 0.86
CA THR A 78 11.19 -16.24 1.43
C THR A 78 11.85 -15.29 2.43
N ILE A 79 12.07 -15.77 3.64
CA ILE A 79 12.87 -15.08 4.66
C ILE A 79 14.15 -15.87 4.86
N ILE A 80 15.29 -15.17 4.84
CA ILE A 80 16.63 -15.75 5.03
C ILE A 80 17.24 -15.07 6.25
N ASP A 81 17.54 -15.86 7.28
CA ASP A 81 18.18 -15.35 8.49
C ASP A 81 19.68 -15.10 8.31
N ALA A 82 20.34 -14.54 9.34
CA ALA A 82 21.77 -14.25 9.34
C ALA A 82 22.64 -15.51 9.22
N ASN A 83 22.12 -16.70 9.52
CA ASN A 83 22.81 -17.99 9.40
C ASN A 83 22.61 -18.63 8.01
N GLY A 84 21.79 -18.02 7.14
CA GLY A 84 21.44 -18.54 5.82
C GLY A 84 20.29 -19.55 5.83
N ASN A 85 19.61 -19.77 6.95
CA ASN A 85 18.40 -20.60 7.00
C ASN A 85 17.25 -19.90 6.25
N LYS A 86 16.49 -20.70 5.52
CA LYS A 86 15.40 -20.19 4.68
C LYS A 86 14.06 -20.70 5.21
N GLU A 87 13.13 -19.77 5.39
CA GLU A 87 11.72 -20.04 5.62
C GLU A 87 10.93 -19.56 4.40
N GLN A 88 9.96 -20.36 3.93
CA GLN A 88 9.17 -20.04 2.75
C GLN A 88 7.68 -20.28 2.99
N SER A 89 6.88 -19.35 2.49
CA SER A 89 5.43 -19.46 2.44
C SER A 89 4.92 -19.08 1.06
N SER A 90 4.07 -19.91 0.48
CA SER A 90 3.44 -19.63 -0.82
C SER A 90 1.96 -19.29 -0.65
N PHE A 91 1.48 -18.30 -1.41
CA PHE A 91 0.10 -17.86 -1.39
C PHE A 91 -0.33 -17.25 -2.73
N LYS A 92 -1.63 -17.29 -2.97
CA LYS A 92 -2.25 -16.72 -4.16
C LYS A 92 -3.32 -15.73 -3.75
N PRO A 93 -3.31 -14.48 -4.30
CA PRO A 93 -4.33 -13.49 -3.98
C PRO A 93 -5.73 -14.00 -4.33
N ILE A 94 -6.66 -13.86 -3.38
CA ILE A 94 -8.06 -14.24 -3.60
C ILE A 94 -8.67 -13.30 -4.64
N PRO A 95 -9.28 -13.84 -5.72
CA PRO A 95 -9.92 -13.02 -6.73
C PRO A 95 -11.10 -12.22 -6.17
N ARG A 96 -11.32 -11.01 -6.71
CA ARG A 96 -12.44 -10.14 -6.32
C ARG A 96 -13.34 -9.85 -7.51
N GLN A 97 -14.63 -9.68 -7.22
CA GLN A 97 -15.60 -9.21 -8.19
C GLN A 97 -15.76 -7.68 -8.05
N TYR A 98 -15.59 -6.97 -9.14
CA TYR A 98 -15.68 -5.52 -9.17
C TYR A 98 -16.97 -5.08 -9.86
N LYS A 99 -17.58 -3.99 -9.35
CA LYS A 99 -18.76 -3.39 -9.97
C LYS A 99 -18.46 -2.90 -11.38
N GLN A 100 -19.32 -3.23 -12.32
CA GLN A 100 -19.21 -2.76 -13.70
C GLN A 100 -20.44 -1.92 -14.08
N SER A 101 -20.22 -0.84 -14.81
CA SER A 101 -21.26 -0.04 -15.44
C SER A 101 -21.02 0.04 -16.94
N ASN A 102 -22.00 -0.36 -17.75
CA ASN A 102 -21.91 -0.30 -19.20
C ASN A 102 -22.78 0.83 -19.72
N ILE A 103 -22.14 1.87 -20.27
CA ILE A 103 -22.80 3.04 -20.84
C ILE A 103 -22.84 2.83 -22.37
N LYS A 104 -24.05 2.67 -22.92
CA LYS A 104 -24.27 2.47 -24.36
C LYS A 104 -24.47 3.81 -25.07
N GLY A 105 -24.34 3.81 -26.41
CA GLY A 105 -24.62 4.99 -27.23
C GLY A 105 -23.52 6.08 -27.19
N ILE A 106 -22.33 5.76 -26.73
CA ILE A 106 -21.21 6.68 -26.70
C ILE A 106 -20.66 6.92 -28.12
N ALA A 107 -20.62 8.19 -28.53
CA ALA A 107 -20.12 8.58 -29.83
C ALA A 107 -18.63 8.25 -30.01
N LYS A 108 -18.23 7.81 -31.21
CA LYS A 108 -16.82 7.44 -31.54
C LYS A 108 -15.80 8.53 -31.20
N LYS A 109 -16.13 9.81 -31.37
CA LYS A 109 -15.26 10.96 -31.04
C LYS A 109 -14.90 11.05 -29.55
N ILE A 110 -15.76 10.54 -28.66
CA ILE A 110 -15.52 10.48 -27.20
C ILE A 110 -14.61 9.31 -26.85
N MET A 111 -14.63 8.26 -27.67
CA MET A 111 -13.76 7.09 -27.50
C MET A 111 -12.31 7.39 -27.84
N ASN A 112 -12.04 8.38 -28.69
CA ASN A 112 -10.71 8.76 -29.16
C ASN A 112 -10.36 10.17 -28.66
N PRO A 113 -9.49 10.32 -27.65
CA PRO A 113 -9.12 11.62 -27.13
C PRO A 113 -8.27 12.43 -28.14
N ASN A 114 -8.34 13.76 -28.03
CA ASN A 114 -7.51 14.68 -28.84
C ASN A 114 -6.00 14.40 -28.59
N PRO A 115 -5.16 14.36 -29.65
CA PRO A 115 -3.72 14.12 -29.54
C PRO A 115 -2.98 15.05 -28.56
N ALA A 116 -3.34 16.35 -28.52
CA ALA A 116 -2.75 17.30 -27.57
C ALA A 116 -3.02 16.92 -26.10
N ASN A 117 -4.22 16.44 -25.79
CA ASN A 117 -4.61 15.96 -24.48
C ASN A 117 -3.87 14.67 -24.11
N VAL A 118 -3.63 13.80 -25.10
CA VAL A 118 -2.83 12.58 -24.92
C VAL A 118 -1.39 12.95 -24.53
N ALA A 119 -0.78 13.90 -25.25
CA ALA A 119 0.59 14.36 -24.99
C ALA A 119 0.72 14.97 -23.57
N ARG A 120 -0.23 15.86 -23.19
CA ARG A 120 -0.25 16.46 -21.85
C ARG A 120 -0.40 15.39 -20.77
N SER A 121 -1.35 14.48 -20.92
CA SER A 121 -1.55 13.41 -19.93
C SER A 121 -0.37 12.44 -19.83
N ALA A 122 0.39 12.24 -20.91
CA ALA A 122 1.62 11.46 -20.89
C ALA A 122 2.72 12.15 -20.08
N GLN A 123 2.83 13.48 -20.17
CA GLN A 123 3.75 14.27 -19.34
C GLN A 123 3.36 14.22 -17.85
N ASP A 124 2.09 14.39 -17.52
CA ASP A 124 1.55 14.28 -16.17
C ASP A 124 1.85 12.89 -15.58
N ARG A 125 1.68 11.84 -16.40
CA ARG A 125 1.99 10.46 -16.01
C ARG A 125 3.47 10.28 -15.68
N LYS A 126 4.40 10.89 -16.42
CA LYS A 126 5.84 10.80 -16.11
C LYS A 126 6.13 11.32 -14.70
N GLN A 127 5.54 12.45 -14.32
CA GLN A 127 5.71 13.05 -12.99
C GLN A 127 5.15 12.13 -11.89
N THR A 128 3.94 11.61 -12.06
CA THR A 128 3.32 10.70 -11.07
C THR A 128 4.07 9.38 -10.93
N VAL A 129 4.59 8.82 -12.04
CA VAL A 129 5.40 7.61 -12.01
C VAL A 129 6.73 7.86 -11.28
N ALA A 130 7.39 9.00 -11.54
CA ALA A 130 8.62 9.34 -10.85
C ALA A 130 8.40 9.49 -9.33
N ALA A 131 7.34 10.20 -8.92
CA ALA A 131 7.02 10.38 -7.50
C ALA A 131 6.69 9.05 -6.78
N ARG A 132 6.06 8.10 -7.46
CA ARG A 132 5.71 6.78 -6.90
C ARG A 132 6.88 5.78 -6.87
N LYS A 133 7.97 6.05 -7.60
CA LYS A 133 9.18 5.21 -7.58
C LYS A 133 10.06 5.47 -6.38
N VAL A 134 9.76 6.50 -5.58
CA VAL A 134 10.47 6.77 -4.34
C VAL A 134 10.40 5.54 -3.44
N ASP A 135 11.55 5.13 -2.96
CA ASP A 135 11.73 3.96 -2.08
C ASP A 135 12.54 4.40 -0.87
N SER A 136 11.93 5.23 -0.02
CA SER A 136 12.56 5.74 1.19
C SER A 136 12.65 4.65 2.27
N ASP A 137 13.54 4.86 3.24
CA ASP A 137 13.75 3.93 4.37
C ASP A 137 12.80 4.20 5.56
N TYR A 138 11.86 5.15 5.39
CA TYR A 138 10.84 5.39 6.41
C TYR A 138 9.88 4.20 6.50
N ASN A 139 9.32 3.98 7.69
CA ASN A 139 8.34 2.91 7.96
C ASN A 139 6.98 3.47 8.40
N TYR A 140 6.61 4.65 7.90
CA TYR A 140 5.35 5.32 8.27
C TYR A 140 4.11 4.48 7.94
N PHE A 141 4.18 3.59 6.95
CA PHE A 141 3.11 2.63 6.63
C PHE A 141 2.77 1.72 7.82
N ALA A 142 3.72 1.44 8.72
CA ALA A 142 3.53 0.61 9.90
C ALA A 142 2.63 1.24 10.97
N GLN A 143 2.42 2.56 10.93
CA GLN A 143 1.51 3.27 11.85
C GLN A 143 0.03 2.99 11.57
N GLY A 144 -0.30 2.25 10.51
CA GLY A 144 -1.65 2.10 9.99
C GLY A 144 -2.19 3.40 9.40
N PHE A 145 -3.29 3.29 8.66
CA PHE A 145 -3.87 4.40 7.91
C PHE A 145 -5.21 4.82 8.49
N GLU A 146 -5.55 6.09 8.31
CA GLU A 146 -6.88 6.62 8.59
C GLU A 146 -7.47 7.28 7.33
N ALA A 147 -8.79 7.29 7.22
CA ALA A 147 -9.44 7.93 6.09
C ALA A 147 -9.04 9.41 6.01
N PRO A 148 -8.60 9.91 4.84
CA PRO A 148 -8.16 11.30 4.69
C PRO A 148 -9.31 12.30 4.86
N ARG A 149 -10.54 11.79 4.93
CA ARG A 149 -11.74 12.56 5.16
C ARG A 149 -12.86 11.67 5.71
N GLN A 150 -13.53 12.13 6.77
CA GLN A 150 -14.73 11.50 7.31
C GLN A 150 -15.96 11.99 6.51
N SER A 151 -16.34 11.25 5.47
CA SER A 151 -17.51 11.57 4.65
C SER A 151 -18.02 10.35 3.89
N LYS A 152 -19.18 10.48 3.22
CA LYS A 152 -19.77 9.40 2.42
C LYS A 152 -18.84 8.99 1.28
N VAL A 153 -18.57 7.69 1.17
CA VAL A 153 -17.90 7.09 -0.01
C VAL A 153 -18.87 7.09 -1.19
N THR A 154 -18.45 7.62 -2.32
CA THR A 154 -19.25 7.75 -3.55
C THR A 154 -18.67 6.97 -4.73
N GLY A 155 -17.40 6.59 -4.69
CA GLY A 155 -16.74 5.71 -5.64
C GLY A 155 -15.85 4.71 -4.90
N VAL A 156 -15.83 3.45 -5.35
CA VAL A 156 -15.07 2.37 -4.73
C VAL A 156 -14.01 1.84 -5.68
N TYR A 157 -12.92 1.33 -5.09
CA TYR A 157 -11.82 0.69 -5.81
C TYR A 157 -12.30 -0.45 -6.71
N GLY A 158 -11.66 -0.60 -7.86
CA GLY A 158 -11.91 -1.66 -8.82
C GLY A 158 -13.16 -1.45 -9.67
N SER A 159 -14.01 -0.44 -9.40
CA SER A 159 -15.19 -0.18 -10.23
C SER A 159 -14.80 0.17 -11.67
N GLN A 160 -15.51 -0.45 -12.64
CA GLN A 160 -15.17 -0.39 -14.05
C GLN A 160 -16.25 0.34 -14.84
N ARG A 161 -15.85 1.20 -15.75
CA ARG A 161 -16.75 1.81 -16.75
C ARG A 161 -16.46 1.23 -18.12
N LEU A 162 -17.47 0.60 -18.70
CA LEU A 162 -17.45 0.15 -20.08
C LEU A 162 -18.25 1.15 -20.93
N PHE A 163 -17.70 1.55 -22.06
CA PHE A 163 -18.39 2.35 -23.06
C PHE A 163 -18.63 1.47 -24.29
N ASN A 164 -19.90 1.27 -24.66
CA ASN A 164 -20.28 0.34 -25.73
C ASN A 164 -19.66 -1.06 -25.54
N SER A 165 -19.64 -1.57 -24.30
CA SER A 165 -19.04 -2.85 -23.88
C SER A 165 -17.51 -2.92 -23.96
N VAL A 166 -16.81 -1.82 -24.24
CA VAL A 166 -15.36 -1.75 -24.21
C VAL A 166 -14.89 -1.14 -22.89
N LEU A 167 -14.01 -1.81 -22.15
CA LEU A 167 -13.43 -1.28 -20.92
C LEU A 167 -12.68 0.02 -21.19
N LYS A 168 -13.09 1.11 -20.56
CA LYS A 168 -12.50 2.44 -20.72
C LYS A 168 -11.75 2.93 -19.51
N SER A 169 -12.19 2.57 -18.31
CA SER A 169 -11.48 2.97 -17.09
C SER A 169 -11.80 2.02 -15.95
N THR A 170 -10.78 1.78 -15.14
CA THR A 170 -10.91 1.19 -13.80
C THR A 170 -10.60 2.28 -12.78
N HIS A 171 -11.42 2.39 -11.75
CA HIS A 171 -11.20 3.31 -10.65
C HIS A 171 -10.26 2.66 -9.63
N TYR A 172 -9.09 3.22 -9.44
CA TYR A 172 -8.05 2.68 -8.55
C TYR A 172 -7.95 3.43 -7.22
N GLY A 173 -9.06 3.98 -6.74
CA GLY A 173 -9.13 4.75 -5.52
C GLY A 173 -10.48 4.65 -4.84
N VAL A 174 -10.65 5.46 -3.82
CA VAL A 174 -11.92 5.68 -3.12
C VAL A 174 -12.27 7.15 -3.22
N ASP A 175 -13.50 7.43 -3.69
CA ASP A 175 -14.02 8.79 -3.77
C ASP A 175 -14.77 9.13 -2.49
N TYR A 176 -14.33 10.20 -1.84
CA TYR A 176 -14.99 10.78 -0.68
C TYR A 176 -15.77 12.04 -1.08
N ARG A 177 -17.05 12.11 -0.73
CA ARG A 177 -17.87 13.30 -0.95
C ARG A 177 -17.28 14.50 -0.23
N GLY A 178 -17.20 15.66 -0.90
CA GLY A 178 -16.74 16.91 -0.30
C GLY A 178 -17.17 18.12 -1.11
N GLN A 179 -17.39 19.26 -0.42
CA GLN A 179 -17.51 20.55 -1.09
C GLN A 179 -16.12 21.10 -1.39
N VAL A 180 -16.01 22.01 -2.39
CA VAL A 180 -14.76 22.74 -2.64
C VAL A 180 -14.34 23.47 -1.36
N GLY A 181 -13.06 23.36 -0.99
CA GLY A 181 -12.51 23.93 0.24
C GLY A 181 -12.59 23.03 1.48
N ALA A 182 -13.29 21.89 1.39
CA ALA A 182 -13.33 20.92 2.48
C ALA A 182 -11.96 20.32 2.75
N LYS A 183 -11.59 20.16 4.03
CA LYS A 183 -10.24 19.75 4.44
C LYS A 183 -9.96 18.28 4.12
N VAL A 184 -8.71 18.03 3.71
CA VAL A 184 -8.12 16.73 3.47
C VAL A 184 -6.98 16.54 4.44
N GLN A 185 -6.94 15.40 5.14
CA GLN A 185 -5.93 15.05 6.12
C GLN A 185 -4.94 14.01 5.55
N ALA A 186 -3.71 14.00 6.08
CA ALA A 186 -2.75 12.95 5.82
C ALA A 186 -3.25 11.63 6.45
N PRO A 187 -3.39 10.55 5.67
CA PRO A 187 -3.88 9.25 6.16
C PRO A 187 -2.85 8.53 7.04
N ALA A 188 -1.59 8.82 6.85
CA ALA A 188 -0.43 8.36 7.62
C ALA A 188 0.66 9.43 7.54
N SER A 189 1.66 9.38 8.41
CA SER A 189 2.84 10.24 8.29
C SER A 189 3.58 9.96 6.98
N GLY A 190 4.36 10.93 6.48
CA GLY A 190 5.09 10.75 5.22
C GLY A 190 5.82 11.99 4.76
N ILE A 191 6.38 11.90 3.56
CA ILE A 191 7.06 13.00 2.88
C ILE A 191 6.36 13.30 1.56
N VAL A 192 6.11 14.57 1.30
CA VAL A 192 5.49 15.02 0.04
C VAL A 192 6.48 14.83 -1.11
N THR A 193 6.12 14.01 -2.09
CA THR A 193 6.95 13.72 -3.27
C THR A 193 6.46 14.39 -4.54
N LEU A 194 5.20 14.86 -4.57
CA LEU A 194 4.64 15.60 -5.70
C LEU A 194 3.55 16.57 -5.25
N TRP A 195 3.54 17.76 -5.84
CA TRP A 195 2.38 18.65 -5.90
C TRP A 195 2.32 19.31 -7.28
N VAL A 196 1.24 19.08 -8.01
CA VAL A 196 0.94 19.75 -9.30
C VAL A 196 -0.51 20.23 -9.25
N PRO A 197 -0.78 21.54 -9.44
CA PRO A 197 -2.12 22.10 -9.23
C PRO A 197 -3.12 21.78 -10.35
N ASP A 198 -2.66 21.40 -11.56
CA ASP A 198 -3.51 21.38 -12.76
C ASP A 198 -3.19 20.25 -13.75
N MET A 199 -2.91 19.04 -13.29
CA MET A 199 -2.78 17.89 -14.19
C MET A 199 -4.06 17.70 -15.03
N PHE A 200 -3.90 17.27 -16.26
CA PHE A 200 -5.01 17.23 -17.24
C PHE A 200 -6.22 16.41 -16.78
N TYR A 201 -6.00 15.17 -16.34
CA TYR A 201 -7.09 14.32 -15.87
C TYR A 201 -7.34 14.41 -14.37
N SER A 202 -6.30 14.49 -13.58
CA SER A 202 -6.37 14.41 -12.12
C SER A 202 -6.50 15.78 -11.44
N GLY A 203 -6.31 16.89 -12.17
CA GLY A 203 -6.34 18.22 -11.60
C GLY A 203 -5.25 18.42 -10.54
N GLY A 204 -5.56 19.11 -9.45
CA GLY A 204 -4.67 19.24 -8.31
C GLY A 204 -4.32 17.86 -7.75
N THR A 205 -3.04 17.52 -7.88
CA THR A 205 -2.52 16.17 -7.56
C THR A 205 -1.40 16.27 -6.55
N LEU A 206 -1.60 15.64 -5.40
CA LEU A 206 -0.62 15.53 -4.30
C LEU A 206 -0.22 14.06 -4.13
N ILE A 207 1.07 13.78 -3.91
CA ILE A 207 1.57 12.44 -3.56
C ILE A 207 2.43 12.55 -2.31
N ILE A 208 2.19 11.60 -1.38
CA ILE A 208 2.94 11.44 -0.14
C ILE A 208 3.54 10.05 -0.11
N ASP A 209 4.84 9.94 0.11
CA ASP A 209 5.57 8.71 0.36
C ASP A 209 5.49 8.34 1.84
N HIS A 210 5.10 7.09 2.13
CA HIS A 210 4.98 6.54 3.48
C HIS A 210 6.10 5.54 3.82
N GLY A 211 7.07 5.38 2.90
CA GLY A 211 8.19 4.46 3.00
C GLY A 211 7.98 3.12 2.31
N HIS A 212 9.08 2.47 1.98
CA HIS A 212 9.16 1.16 1.33
C HIS A 212 8.28 1.05 0.06
N GLY A 213 8.14 2.18 -0.69
CA GLY A 213 7.34 2.27 -1.90
C GLY A 213 5.84 2.43 -1.69
N ILE A 214 5.35 2.49 -0.44
CA ILE A 214 3.94 2.81 -0.15
C ILE A 214 3.72 4.30 -0.31
N ASN A 215 2.74 4.69 -1.12
CA ASN A 215 2.40 6.09 -1.33
C ASN A 215 0.89 6.33 -1.41
N SER A 216 0.46 7.49 -0.93
CA SER A 216 -0.88 8.02 -1.11
C SER A 216 -0.91 9.05 -2.22
N THR A 217 -1.92 9.01 -3.08
CA THR A 217 -2.18 10.01 -4.12
C THR A 217 -3.56 10.62 -3.90
N PHE A 218 -3.64 11.94 -3.91
CA PHE A 218 -4.87 12.72 -3.74
C PHE A 218 -5.14 13.51 -5.01
N LEU A 219 -6.36 13.41 -5.56
CA LEU A 219 -6.72 14.03 -6.85
C LEU A 219 -7.87 15.01 -6.69
N HIS A 220 -8.05 15.82 -7.72
CA HIS A 220 -9.11 16.82 -7.86
C HIS A 220 -9.06 17.93 -6.80
N LEU A 221 -7.88 18.14 -6.22
CA LEU A 221 -7.67 19.14 -5.17
C LEU A 221 -7.80 20.56 -5.71
N SER A 222 -8.30 21.50 -4.87
CA SER A 222 -8.31 22.92 -5.17
C SER A 222 -7.08 23.65 -4.63
N LYS A 223 -6.46 23.12 -3.58
CA LYS A 223 -5.32 23.74 -2.92
C LYS A 223 -4.50 22.70 -2.16
N SER A 224 -3.18 22.90 -2.09
CA SER A 224 -2.28 22.23 -1.15
C SER A 224 -1.81 23.21 -0.08
N TYR A 225 -1.64 22.74 1.15
CA TYR A 225 -1.00 23.45 2.24
C TYR A 225 0.46 23.06 2.44
N VAL A 226 0.90 22.06 1.70
CA VAL A 226 2.24 21.47 1.78
C VAL A 226 2.90 21.50 0.41
N LYS A 227 4.22 21.45 0.39
CA LYS A 227 5.09 21.44 -0.79
C LYS A 227 5.98 20.20 -0.82
N VAL A 228 6.55 19.90 -1.96
CA VAL A 228 7.50 18.79 -2.13
C VAL A 228 8.67 18.94 -1.13
N GLY A 229 8.98 17.86 -0.44
CA GLY A 229 9.99 17.78 0.62
C GLY A 229 9.44 18.00 2.04
N ASP A 230 8.23 18.50 2.20
CA ASP A 230 7.65 18.67 3.54
C ASP A 230 7.36 17.29 4.16
N VAL A 231 7.70 17.17 5.46
CA VAL A 231 7.28 16.07 6.31
C VAL A 231 5.88 16.38 6.85
N VAL A 232 4.97 15.42 6.73
CA VAL A 232 3.62 15.51 7.27
C VAL A 232 3.40 14.42 8.31
N HIS A 233 2.62 14.72 9.34
CA HIS A 233 2.20 13.74 10.34
C HIS A 233 0.78 13.27 10.04
N LYS A 234 0.46 12.07 10.46
CA LYS A 234 -0.90 11.51 10.38
C LYS A 234 -1.92 12.49 10.97
N LYS A 235 -3.00 12.77 10.23
CA LYS A 235 -4.06 13.76 10.54
C LYS A 235 -3.72 15.22 10.26
N ASP A 236 -2.52 15.58 9.87
CA ASP A 236 -2.23 16.96 9.44
C ASP A 236 -3.16 17.36 8.29
N ILE A 237 -3.59 18.60 8.28
CA ILE A 237 -4.35 19.17 7.15
C ILE A 237 -3.39 19.48 6.02
N ILE A 238 -3.49 18.73 4.92
CA ILE A 238 -2.54 18.78 3.80
C ILE A 238 -3.09 19.49 2.57
N ALA A 239 -4.43 19.48 2.39
CA ALA A 239 -5.04 19.99 1.16
C ALA A 239 -6.51 20.36 1.35
N GLU A 240 -7.13 20.86 0.28
CA GLU A 240 -8.57 21.08 0.16
C GLU A 240 -9.16 20.32 -1.03
N VAL A 241 -10.34 19.74 -0.82
CA VAL A 241 -11.16 19.17 -1.87
C VAL A 241 -11.46 20.22 -2.93
N GLY A 242 -11.40 19.81 -4.18
CA GLY A 242 -11.74 20.63 -5.33
C GLY A 242 -12.66 19.92 -6.32
N LYS A 243 -12.60 20.43 -7.56
CA LYS A 243 -13.34 19.91 -8.73
C LYS A 243 -12.44 20.00 -9.97
N SER A 244 -11.13 20.07 -9.77
CA SER A 244 -10.16 20.28 -10.85
C SER A 244 -9.97 19.01 -11.70
N GLY A 245 -9.40 19.15 -12.90
CA GLY A 245 -9.23 18.04 -13.83
C GLY A 245 -10.56 17.50 -14.38
N ARG A 246 -10.64 16.19 -14.59
CA ARG A 246 -11.84 15.52 -15.15
C ARG A 246 -12.79 15.03 -14.05
N ALA A 247 -13.14 15.87 -13.10
CA ALA A 247 -14.12 15.60 -12.07
C ALA A 247 -15.53 16.01 -12.52
N THR A 248 -16.55 15.19 -12.27
CA THR A 248 -17.96 15.49 -12.55
C THR A 248 -18.59 16.39 -11.49
N GLY A 249 -18.04 16.44 -10.31
CA GLY A 249 -18.46 17.25 -9.18
C GLY A 249 -17.39 17.29 -8.10
N PRO A 250 -17.55 18.12 -7.05
CA PRO A 250 -16.55 18.20 -5.98
C PRO A 250 -16.46 16.87 -5.20
N HIS A 251 -15.26 16.31 -5.13
CA HIS A 251 -14.93 15.11 -4.34
C HIS A 251 -13.42 14.97 -4.19
N LEU A 252 -12.99 14.15 -3.25
CA LEU A 252 -11.62 13.68 -3.12
C LEU A 252 -11.55 12.27 -3.69
N ASP A 253 -10.66 12.02 -4.66
CA ASP A 253 -10.22 10.68 -5.07
C ASP A 253 -8.90 10.38 -4.34
N TRP A 254 -8.93 9.45 -3.37
CA TRP A 254 -7.74 8.99 -2.65
C TRP A 254 -7.34 7.60 -3.12
N ARG A 255 -6.03 7.44 -3.40
CA ARG A 255 -5.43 6.21 -3.91
C ARG A 255 -4.22 5.83 -3.08
N VAL A 256 -4.02 4.52 -2.92
CA VAL A 256 -2.81 3.96 -2.30
C VAL A 256 -2.10 3.07 -3.32
N ASN A 257 -0.78 3.12 -3.31
CA ASN A 257 0.03 2.27 -4.17
C ASN A 257 1.20 1.69 -3.38
N TRP A 258 1.66 0.52 -3.81
CA TRP A 258 2.99 0.00 -3.56
C TRP A 258 3.77 0.11 -4.86
N PHE A 259 4.65 1.10 -4.98
CA PHE A 259 5.25 1.56 -6.23
C PHE A 259 4.18 1.83 -7.31
N ASP A 260 4.14 1.02 -8.38
CA ASP A 260 3.14 1.08 -9.45
C ASP A 260 1.94 0.15 -9.24
N VAL A 261 2.01 -0.75 -8.26
CA VAL A 261 0.90 -1.64 -7.88
C VAL A 261 -0.22 -0.85 -7.21
N ARG A 262 -1.42 -0.93 -7.76
CA ARG A 262 -2.61 -0.24 -7.25
C ARG A 262 -3.22 -1.04 -6.11
N LEU A 263 -3.32 -0.44 -4.93
CA LEU A 263 -3.90 -1.04 -3.74
C LEU A 263 -5.29 -0.47 -3.46
N ASP A 264 -6.16 -1.27 -2.83
CA ASP A 264 -7.48 -0.80 -2.40
C ASP A 264 -7.36 -0.01 -1.10
N PRO A 265 -7.65 1.30 -1.11
CA PRO A 265 -7.54 2.11 0.09
C PRO A 265 -8.45 1.65 1.24
N GLN A 266 -9.60 1.00 0.95
CA GLN A 266 -10.49 0.48 1.98
C GLN A 266 -9.84 -0.69 2.74
N LEU A 267 -9.16 -1.61 2.02
CA LEU A 267 -8.41 -2.69 2.65
C LEU A 267 -7.19 -2.18 3.43
N VAL A 268 -6.59 -1.08 2.99
CA VAL A 268 -5.48 -0.43 3.71
C VAL A 268 -5.94 0.17 5.04
N LEU A 269 -7.16 0.72 5.09
CA LEU A 269 -7.76 1.25 6.33
C LEU A 269 -8.06 0.15 7.37
N ASP A 270 -8.27 -1.09 6.93
CA ASP A 270 -8.56 -2.22 7.81
C ASP A 270 -7.29 -2.79 8.48
N LEU A 271 -6.10 -2.34 8.07
CA LEU A 271 -4.84 -2.81 8.63
C LEU A 271 -4.58 -2.18 9.99
N PRO A 272 -4.37 -2.98 11.04
CA PRO A 272 -3.97 -2.45 12.33
C PRO A 272 -2.54 -1.88 12.25
N PRO A 273 -2.19 -0.92 13.11
CA PRO A 273 -0.81 -0.54 13.31
C PRO A 273 0.03 -1.74 13.75
N ILE A 274 1.26 -1.82 13.24
CA ILE A 274 2.23 -2.82 13.72
C ILE A 274 2.73 -2.36 15.07
N LYS A 275 2.70 -3.25 16.06
CA LYS A 275 3.39 -3.00 17.33
C LYS A 275 4.89 -3.03 17.06
N GLN A 276 5.52 -1.90 17.22
CA GLN A 276 6.97 -1.73 17.15
C GLN A 276 7.59 -2.06 18.49
#